data_03afb55bf569337d0a49e6e374f59800
#
_entry.id   03afb55bf569337d0a49e6e374f59800
#
_cell.length_a   1.000
_cell.length_b   1.000
_cell.length_c   1.000
_cell.angle_alpha   90.00
_cell.angle_beta   90.00
_cell.angle_gamma   90.00
#
_symmetry.space_group_name_H-M   'P 1'
#
loop_
_entity.id
_entity.type
_entity.pdbx_description
1 polymer ?
#
loop_
_entity_poly.entity_id
_entity_poly.type
_entity_poly.pdbx_seq_one_letter_code
_entity_poly.pdbx_strand_id
1 'polypeptide(L)'
;MDNVVQQWREAIGVPSEPVESGEMTLLARYEYPDFDAELYSQPNGKGTFQRVMMAFPKNADNPCPAVAVPFYFAEAMLGFDPATGEVFPRFGCYPIVADLARRGYVAASADAYHLTYIKSQRSRDDFCRWADAAEKLRRDHPNWTGIGKLISDTRLLTDALAADARVDAERIGIAGHSLGGKMAFYAGCLDERIRVILASDFGIGWDQTNWRDTWYWAEKVEELIARGMDHAQLLGTAAPKPFCLIAGQYDNMNSWEMMCRAPGYTPGDGRLKIINHATGHTPPPEALAEGYAFLDQWLK
;
A
#
# COMPACT_ATOMS: atom_id res chain seq x y z
N MET A 1 9.97 -21.79 3.25
CA MET A 1 9.22 -20.57 2.92
C MET A 1 7.72 -20.72 3.15
N ASP A 2 7.09 -21.76 2.65
CA ASP A 2 5.63 -21.94 2.76
C ASP A 2 5.09 -21.89 4.21
N ASN A 3 5.81 -22.43 5.17
CA ASN A 3 5.42 -22.38 6.59
C ASN A 3 5.41 -20.92 7.14
N VAL A 4 6.37 -20.08 6.76
CA VAL A 4 6.46 -18.69 7.24
C VAL A 4 5.32 -17.84 6.63
N VAL A 5 5.07 -17.98 5.32
CA VAL A 5 3.94 -17.31 4.65
C VAL A 5 2.62 -17.71 5.29
N GLN A 6 2.43 -19.01 5.57
CA GLN A 6 1.22 -19.50 6.21
C GLN A 6 1.06 -18.95 7.63
N GLN A 7 2.13 -18.90 8.43
CA GLN A 7 2.11 -18.31 9.78
C GLN A 7 1.71 -16.83 9.75
N TRP A 8 2.23 -16.06 8.79
CA TRP A 8 1.84 -14.64 8.59
C TRP A 8 0.38 -14.51 8.16
N ARG A 9 -0.09 -15.32 7.22
CA ARG A 9 -1.50 -15.31 6.79
C ARG A 9 -2.45 -15.64 7.93
N GLU A 10 -2.12 -16.63 8.77
CA GLU A 10 -2.90 -16.98 9.97
C GLU A 10 -2.91 -15.84 11.00
N ALA A 11 -1.77 -15.22 11.28
CA ALA A 11 -1.67 -14.09 12.20
C ALA A 11 -2.46 -12.87 11.72
N ILE A 12 -2.36 -12.56 10.44
CA ILE A 12 -3.05 -11.46 9.75
C ILE A 12 -4.57 -11.71 9.70
N GLY A 13 -4.98 -12.98 9.56
CA GLY A 13 -6.38 -13.35 9.39
C GLY A 13 -6.90 -13.05 7.97
N VAL A 14 -6.05 -13.11 6.96
CA VAL A 14 -6.49 -13.03 5.56
C VAL A 14 -7.41 -14.21 5.26
N PRO A 15 -8.57 -13.99 4.59
CA PRO A 15 -9.51 -15.07 4.28
C PRO A 15 -8.81 -16.16 3.47
N SER A 16 -9.14 -17.40 3.78
CA SER A 16 -8.66 -18.58 3.03
C SER A 16 -9.18 -18.58 1.60
N GLU A 17 -10.36 -17.99 1.39
CA GLU A 17 -10.92 -17.74 0.06
C GLU A 17 -10.81 -16.25 -0.25
N PRO A 18 -10.33 -15.88 -1.45
CA PRO A 18 -10.31 -14.48 -1.86
C PRO A 18 -11.72 -13.90 -1.82
N VAL A 19 -11.85 -12.67 -1.34
CA VAL A 19 -13.05 -11.89 -1.64
C VAL A 19 -13.08 -11.75 -3.16
N GLU A 20 -14.14 -12.25 -3.80
CA GLU A 20 -14.27 -12.11 -5.25
C GLU A 20 -14.32 -10.61 -5.60
N SER A 21 -13.43 -10.18 -6.49
CA SER A 21 -13.53 -8.87 -7.10
C SER A 21 -14.73 -8.87 -8.05
N GLY A 22 -15.84 -8.30 -7.59
CA GLY A 22 -16.98 -8.05 -8.48
C GLY A 22 -16.62 -6.99 -9.54
N GLU A 23 -17.50 -6.85 -10.53
CA GLU A 23 -17.37 -5.82 -11.55
C GLU A 23 -17.32 -4.42 -10.90
N MET A 24 -16.31 -3.63 -11.31
CA MET A 24 -16.18 -2.25 -10.86
C MET A 24 -17.16 -1.35 -11.61
N THR A 25 -17.81 -0.43 -10.89
CA THR A 25 -18.68 0.58 -11.48
C THR A 25 -17.95 1.91 -11.59
N LEU A 26 -17.86 2.47 -12.78
CA LEU A 26 -17.31 3.80 -13.01
C LEU A 26 -18.23 4.87 -12.38
N LEU A 27 -17.65 5.72 -11.55
CA LEU A 27 -18.34 6.81 -10.86
C LEU A 27 -18.08 8.19 -11.52
N ALA A 28 -16.82 8.44 -11.91
CA ALA A 28 -16.42 9.70 -12.51
C ALA A 28 -15.17 9.54 -13.39
N ARG A 29 -15.01 10.49 -14.33
CA ARG A 29 -13.79 10.66 -15.14
C ARG A 29 -13.30 12.08 -15.04
N TYR A 30 -11.97 12.24 -15.02
CA TYR A 30 -11.28 13.51 -14.95
C TYR A 30 -10.15 13.52 -15.98
N GLU A 31 -10.03 14.61 -16.71
CA GLU A 31 -9.01 14.77 -17.75
C GLU A 31 -7.96 15.80 -17.30
N TYR A 32 -6.70 15.43 -17.35
CA TYR A 32 -5.56 16.31 -17.10
C TYR A 32 -4.63 16.32 -18.31
N PRO A 33 -3.72 17.31 -18.44
CA PRO A 33 -2.83 17.40 -19.60
C PRO A 33 -2.00 16.12 -19.84
N ASP A 34 -1.50 15.49 -18.78
CA ASP A 34 -0.52 14.40 -18.86
C ASP A 34 -1.13 13.01 -18.63
N PHE A 35 -2.30 12.94 -18.00
CA PHE A 35 -2.99 11.68 -17.68
C PHE A 35 -4.50 11.89 -17.58
N ASP A 36 -5.24 10.81 -17.66
CA ASP A 36 -6.66 10.76 -17.30
C ASP A 36 -6.83 10.03 -15.98
N ALA A 37 -7.84 10.39 -15.18
CA ALA A 37 -8.16 9.71 -13.95
C ALA A 37 -9.61 9.22 -13.95
N GLU A 38 -9.82 8.01 -13.46
CA GLU A 38 -11.12 7.38 -13.38
C GLU A 38 -11.38 6.92 -11.93
N LEU A 39 -12.52 7.34 -11.39
CA LEU A 39 -12.97 6.93 -10.05
C LEU A 39 -14.00 5.81 -10.19
N TYR A 40 -13.77 4.71 -9.48
CA TYR A 40 -14.63 3.54 -9.49
C TYR A 40 -15.16 3.19 -8.09
N SER A 41 -16.27 2.46 -8.06
CA SER A 41 -16.74 1.69 -6.91
C SER A 41 -16.42 0.21 -7.15
N GLN A 42 -15.65 -0.39 -6.23
CA GLN A 42 -15.24 -1.79 -6.26
C GLN A 42 -15.81 -2.54 -5.06
N PRO A 43 -16.51 -3.68 -5.25
CA PRO A 43 -16.90 -4.54 -4.14
C PRO A 43 -15.67 -5.02 -3.34
N ASN A 44 -15.70 -4.91 -2.00
CA ASN A 44 -14.58 -5.32 -1.13
C ASN A 44 -15.02 -6.16 0.07
N GLY A 45 -16.18 -6.78 -0.05
CA GLY A 45 -16.79 -7.66 0.94
C GLY A 45 -18.29 -7.75 0.75
N LYS A 46 -18.97 -8.49 1.60
CA LYS A 46 -20.43 -8.67 1.52
C LYS A 46 -21.17 -7.36 1.80
N GLY A 47 -21.64 -6.71 0.73
CA GLY A 47 -22.39 -5.44 0.80
C GLY A 47 -21.51 -4.23 1.15
N THR A 48 -20.20 -4.34 1.05
CA THR A 48 -19.24 -3.24 1.22
C THR A 48 -18.51 -2.94 -0.07
N PHE A 49 -18.14 -1.69 -0.25
CA PHE A 49 -17.46 -1.19 -1.45
C PHE A 49 -16.35 -0.23 -1.04
N GLN A 50 -15.22 -0.28 -1.76
CA GLN A 50 -14.19 0.74 -1.71
C GLN A 50 -14.23 1.57 -2.99
N ARG A 51 -13.86 2.85 -2.89
CA ARG A 51 -13.60 3.66 -4.07
C ARG A 51 -12.17 3.43 -4.52
N VAL A 52 -11.97 3.36 -5.82
CA VAL A 52 -10.66 3.18 -6.46
C VAL A 52 -10.45 4.31 -7.43
N MET A 53 -9.36 5.06 -7.27
CA MET A 53 -8.91 6.06 -8.22
C MET A 53 -7.79 5.47 -9.06
N MET A 54 -7.98 5.40 -10.38
CA MET A 54 -6.98 4.95 -11.34
C MET A 54 -6.55 6.10 -12.25
N ALA A 55 -5.25 6.32 -12.39
CA ALA A 55 -4.69 7.31 -13.30
C ALA A 55 -3.96 6.62 -14.46
N PHE A 56 -4.26 7.06 -15.67
CA PHE A 56 -3.79 6.46 -16.93
C PHE A 56 -2.94 7.47 -17.70
N PRO A 57 -1.68 7.17 -18.02
CA PRO A 57 -0.80 8.05 -18.77
C PRO A 57 -1.32 8.28 -20.19
N LYS A 58 -1.26 9.53 -20.70
CA LYS A 58 -1.66 9.86 -22.08
C LYS A 58 -0.57 9.55 -23.10
N ASN A 59 0.69 9.58 -22.69
CA ASN A 59 1.85 9.47 -23.58
C ASN A 59 2.67 8.22 -23.24
N ALA A 60 2.02 7.05 -23.17
CA ALA A 60 2.70 5.79 -22.94
C ALA A 60 2.19 4.71 -23.90
N ASP A 61 3.06 3.77 -24.22
CA ASP A 61 2.68 2.59 -25.00
C ASP A 61 1.78 1.68 -24.14
N ASN A 62 0.70 1.16 -24.73
CA ASN A 62 -0.18 0.20 -24.07
C ASN A 62 0.18 -1.24 -24.50
N PRO A 63 0.17 -2.21 -23.57
CA PRO A 63 -0.10 -2.07 -22.15
C PRO A 63 1.09 -1.50 -21.35
N CYS A 64 0.78 -0.66 -20.33
CA CYS A 64 1.77 -0.01 -19.47
C CYS A 64 2.11 -0.85 -18.24
N PRO A 65 3.29 -0.69 -17.63
CA PRO A 65 3.51 -1.15 -16.27
C PRO A 65 2.59 -0.40 -15.29
N ALA A 66 2.26 -1.01 -14.16
CA ALA A 66 1.35 -0.42 -13.19
C ALA A 66 1.91 -0.40 -11.77
N VAL A 67 1.38 0.50 -10.94
CA VAL A 67 1.73 0.60 -9.51
C VAL A 67 0.48 0.77 -8.67
N ALA A 68 0.25 -0.14 -7.73
CA ALA A 68 -0.74 0.02 -6.68
C ALA A 68 -0.21 0.99 -5.62
N VAL A 69 -1.01 1.98 -5.22
CA VAL A 69 -0.61 3.03 -4.26
C VAL A 69 -1.68 3.16 -3.17
N PRO A 70 -1.83 2.15 -2.28
CA PRO A 70 -2.85 2.20 -1.23
C PRO A 70 -2.60 3.33 -0.23
N PHE A 71 -3.68 3.95 0.26
CA PHE A 71 -3.60 4.98 1.31
C PHE A 71 -4.95 5.12 2.06
N TYR A 72 -5.16 6.27 2.75
CA TYR A 72 -6.35 6.53 3.57
C TYR A 72 -7.63 6.62 2.73
N PHE A 73 -7.58 7.30 1.60
CA PHE A 73 -8.72 7.45 0.68
C PHE A 73 -8.25 7.60 -0.75
N ALA A 74 -9.11 7.22 -1.68
CA ALA A 74 -8.76 7.02 -3.09
C ALA A 74 -8.08 8.23 -3.75
N GLU A 75 -8.51 9.46 -3.45
CA GLU A 75 -7.97 10.68 -4.05
C GLU A 75 -6.68 11.19 -3.39
N ALA A 76 -6.36 10.70 -2.17
CA ALA A 76 -5.23 11.23 -1.38
C ALA A 76 -3.91 11.22 -2.15
N MET A 77 -3.66 10.15 -2.90
CA MET A 77 -2.41 9.97 -3.64
C MET A 77 -2.38 10.65 -5.02
N LEU A 78 -3.47 11.31 -5.44
CA LEU A 78 -3.40 12.33 -6.50
C LEU A 78 -2.73 13.61 -5.99
N GLY A 79 -2.80 13.88 -4.68
CA GLY A 79 -2.34 15.10 -4.05
C GLY A 79 -3.34 16.25 -4.05
N PHE A 80 -4.49 16.08 -4.71
CA PHE A 80 -5.55 17.10 -4.83
C PHE A 80 -6.93 16.46 -5.02
N ASP A 81 -7.97 17.21 -4.70
CA ASP A 81 -9.36 16.83 -5.02
C ASP A 81 -9.60 16.95 -6.53
N PRO A 82 -9.94 15.87 -7.23
CA PRO A 82 -10.09 15.87 -8.68
C PRO A 82 -11.28 16.68 -9.17
N ALA A 83 -12.29 16.93 -8.33
CA ALA A 83 -13.48 17.70 -8.70
C ALA A 83 -13.27 19.22 -8.55
N THR A 84 -12.46 19.64 -7.56
CA THR A 84 -12.25 21.07 -7.26
C THR A 84 -10.86 21.57 -7.62
N GLY A 85 -9.87 20.69 -7.77
CA GLY A 85 -8.46 21.03 -7.92
C GLY A 85 -7.80 21.46 -6.60
N GLU A 86 -8.52 21.41 -5.47
CA GLU A 86 -7.98 21.80 -4.18
C GLU A 86 -6.93 20.81 -3.69
N VAL A 87 -5.75 21.31 -3.35
CA VAL A 87 -4.64 20.51 -2.82
C VAL A 87 -4.94 20.08 -1.38
N PHE A 88 -4.70 18.82 -1.05
CA PHE A 88 -4.93 18.27 0.29
C PHE A 88 -3.79 18.66 1.26
N PRO A 89 -3.94 19.66 2.12
CA PRO A 89 -2.81 20.21 2.90
C PRO A 89 -2.34 19.27 4.01
N ARG A 90 -3.21 18.42 4.52
CA ARG A 90 -2.94 17.64 5.73
C ARG A 90 -2.06 16.43 5.51
N PHE A 91 -2.16 15.79 4.38
CA PHE A 91 -1.37 14.59 4.06
C PHE A 91 -0.14 14.93 3.22
N GLY A 92 0.32 16.18 3.31
CA GLY A 92 1.57 16.61 2.70
C GLY A 92 1.59 16.51 1.17
N CYS A 93 0.41 16.34 0.56
CA CYS A 93 0.31 16.27 -0.89
C CYS A 93 1.36 15.35 -1.47
N TYR A 94 1.18 14.05 -1.23
CA TYR A 94 2.00 13.04 -1.90
C TYR A 94 1.34 12.67 -3.22
N PRO A 95 1.64 13.36 -4.32
CA PRO A 95 0.99 13.08 -5.59
C PRO A 95 1.55 11.82 -6.24
N ILE A 96 1.78 10.75 -5.47
CA ILE A 96 2.44 9.53 -5.93
C ILE A 96 1.71 8.94 -7.13
N VAL A 97 0.37 8.89 -7.11
CA VAL A 97 -0.43 8.40 -8.24
C VAL A 97 -0.26 9.30 -9.46
N ALA A 98 -0.36 10.63 -9.29
CA ALA A 98 -0.20 11.57 -10.38
C ALA A 98 1.23 11.57 -10.94
N ASP A 99 2.24 11.48 -10.08
CA ASP A 99 3.64 11.44 -10.49
C ASP A 99 3.97 10.17 -11.27
N LEU A 100 3.48 9.02 -10.80
CA LEU A 100 3.65 7.74 -11.51
C LEU A 100 2.93 7.74 -12.85
N ALA A 101 1.72 8.31 -12.94
CA ALA A 101 1.02 8.45 -14.20
C ALA A 101 1.80 9.32 -15.20
N ARG A 102 2.37 10.46 -14.76
CA ARG A 102 3.27 11.29 -15.59
C ARG A 102 4.53 10.57 -16.04
N ARG A 103 4.97 9.57 -15.27
CA ARG A 103 6.11 8.71 -15.60
C ARG A 103 5.75 7.52 -16.50
N GLY A 104 4.51 7.38 -16.94
CA GLY A 104 4.07 6.33 -17.87
C GLY A 104 3.60 5.04 -17.21
N TYR A 105 3.22 5.09 -15.94
CA TYR A 105 2.56 3.99 -15.22
C TYR A 105 1.06 4.18 -15.19
N VAL A 106 0.30 3.08 -15.26
CA VAL A 106 -1.04 3.09 -14.69
C VAL A 106 -0.89 3.02 -13.17
N ALA A 107 -1.40 4.02 -12.45
CA ALA A 107 -1.27 4.05 -11.00
C ALA A 107 -2.66 4.10 -10.34
N ALA A 108 -2.86 3.37 -9.27
CA ALA A 108 -4.17 3.29 -8.62
C ALA A 108 -4.09 3.35 -7.11
N SER A 109 -5.05 4.05 -6.48
CA SER A 109 -5.24 4.14 -5.03
C SER A 109 -6.66 3.75 -4.64
N ALA A 110 -6.89 3.34 -3.40
CA ALA A 110 -8.19 2.92 -2.91
C ALA A 110 -8.47 3.47 -1.50
N ASP A 111 -9.76 3.51 -1.13
CA ASP A 111 -10.19 3.83 0.23
C ASP A 111 -9.75 2.73 1.21
N ALA A 112 -9.21 3.11 2.37
CA ALA A 112 -8.95 2.19 3.45
C ALA A 112 -10.24 1.83 4.22
N TYR A 113 -10.24 0.68 4.89
CA TYR A 113 -11.44 0.05 5.47
C TYR A 113 -12.21 0.93 6.48
N HIS A 114 -11.55 1.86 7.15
CA HIS A 114 -12.24 2.77 8.09
C HIS A 114 -13.28 3.68 7.40
N LEU A 115 -13.13 3.92 6.09
CA LEU A 115 -14.10 4.67 5.30
C LEU A 115 -15.26 3.80 4.80
N THR A 116 -14.98 2.55 4.50
CA THR A 116 -15.89 1.64 3.81
C THR A 116 -16.67 0.74 4.77
N TYR A 117 -16.08 0.40 5.91
CA TYR A 117 -16.60 -0.61 6.82
C TYR A 117 -17.65 -0.08 7.81
N ILE A 118 -17.59 1.23 8.13
CA ILE A 118 -18.59 1.89 9.00
C ILE A 118 -19.10 3.18 8.37
N LYS A 119 -20.36 3.51 8.66
CA LYS A 119 -20.88 4.86 8.45
C LYS A 119 -20.55 5.70 9.66
N SER A 120 -19.90 6.85 9.48
CA SER A 120 -19.51 7.75 10.56
C SER A 120 -19.61 9.20 10.12
N GLN A 121 -19.99 10.08 11.06
CA GLN A 121 -19.95 11.54 10.89
C GLN A 121 -18.55 12.12 11.20
N ARG A 122 -17.63 11.29 11.71
CA ARG A 122 -16.25 11.70 11.98
C ARG A 122 -15.49 11.94 10.68
N SER A 123 -14.51 12.82 10.73
CA SER A 123 -13.59 13.07 9.63
C SER A 123 -12.90 11.78 9.13
N ARG A 124 -12.49 11.76 7.86
CA ARG A 124 -11.77 10.63 7.24
C ARG A 124 -10.48 10.26 7.95
N ASP A 125 -9.87 11.21 8.60
CA ASP A 125 -8.58 11.11 9.29
C ASP A 125 -8.70 11.06 10.83
N ASP A 126 -9.89 10.92 11.35
CA ASP A 126 -10.15 10.78 12.80
C ASP A 126 -9.81 9.34 13.24
N PHE A 127 -8.80 9.19 14.08
CA PHE A 127 -8.37 7.89 14.60
C PHE A 127 -9.44 7.20 15.47
N CYS A 128 -10.38 7.95 16.07
CA CYS A 128 -11.54 7.33 16.71
C CYS A 128 -12.42 6.59 15.70
N ARG A 129 -12.55 7.12 14.48
CA ARG A 129 -13.25 6.40 13.39
C ARG A 129 -12.51 5.11 13.03
N TRP A 130 -11.16 5.11 13.01
CA TRP A 130 -10.35 3.93 12.81
C TRP A 130 -10.58 2.89 13.89
N ALA A 131 -10.60 3.31 15.16
CA ALA A 131 -10.86 2.43 16.29
C ALA A 131 -12.25 1.79 16.21
N ASP A 132 -13.28 2.61 15.92
CA ASP A 132 -14.68 2.14 15.75
C ASP A 132 -14.78 1.11 14.61
N ALA A 133 -14.10 1.35 13.49
CA ALA A 133 -14.09 0.43 12.35
C ALA A 133 -13.41 -0.89 12.71
N ALA A 134 -12.27 -0.83 13.42
CA ALA A 134 -11.54 -2.00 13.86
C ALA A 134 -12.32 -2.83 14.88
N GLU A 135 -13.02 -2.19 15.81
CA GLU A 135 -13.92 -2.88 16.75
C GLU A 135 -15.03 -3.62 16.02
N LYS A 136 -15.70 -2.94 15.07
CA LYS A 136 -16.73 -3.57 14.25
C LYS A 136 -16.18 -4.74 13.44
N LEU A 137 -15.01 -4.57 12.81
CA LEU A 137 -14.36 -5.63 12.04
C LEU A 137 -14.10 -6.88 12.88
N ARG A 138 -13.54 -6.74 14.09
CA ARG A 138 -13.30 -7.87 14.99
C ARG A 138 -14.58 -8.53 15.51
N ARG A 139 -15.64 -7.76 15.70
CA ARG A 139 -16.95 -8.30 16.09
C ARG A 139 -17.57 -9.13 14.98
N ASP A 140 -17.52 -8.66 13.74
CA ASP A 140 -18.12 -9.33 12.59
C ASP A 140 -17.22 -10.48 12.07
N HIS A 141 -15.91 -10.36 12.23
CA HIS A 141 -14.87 -11.30 11.78
C HIS A 141 -13.79 -11.50 12.86
N PRO A 142 -14.04 -12.34 13.89
CA PRO A 142 -13.14 -12.46 15.05
C PRO A 142 -11.70 -12.86 14.74
N ASN A 143 -11.48 -13.53 13.60
CA ASN A 143 -10.15 -13.97 13.16
C ASN A 143 -9.39 -12.92 12.34
N TRP A 144 -10.01 -11.79 11.99
CA TRP A 144 -9.38 -10.75 11.19
C TRP A 144 -8.66 -9.72 12.06
N THR A 145 -7.60 -9.14 11.50
CA THR A 145 -6.96 -7.93 12.00
C THR A 145 -7.26 -6.76 11.05
N GLY A 146 -7.02 -5.53 11.49
CA GLY A 146 -7.08 -4.38 10.60
C GLY A 146 -6.07 -4.48 9.45
N ILE A 147 -4.86 -4.99 9.73
CA ILE A 147 -3.87 -5.30 8.67
C ILE A 147 -4.44 -6.32 7.68
N GLY A 148 -5.14 -7.35 8.14
CA GLY A 148 -5.77 -8.33 7.26
C GLY A 148 -6.77 -7.69 6.29
N LYS A 149 -7.61 -6.78 6.79
CA LYS A 149 -8.56 -6.06 5.94
C LYS A 149 -7.85 -5.12 4.97
N LEU A 150 -6.83 -4.37 5.42
CA LEU A 150 -6.02 -3.50 4.57
C LEU A 150 -5.34 -4.27 3.43
N ILE A 151 -4.78 -5.44 3.73
CA ILE A 151 -4.14 -6.31 2.71
C ILE A 151 -5.18 -6.85 1.73
N SER A 152 -6.35 -7.30 2.22
CA SER A 152 -7.44 -7.79 1.38
C SER A 152 -7.90 -6.72 0.39
N ASP A 153 -8.10 -5.49 0.86
CA ASP A 153 -8.52 -4.36 0.02
C ASP A 153 -7.42 -3.94 -0.98
N THR A 154 -6.15 -3.97 -0.57
CA THR A 154 -5.01 -3.71 -1.46
C THR A 154 -4.87 -4.78 -2.54
N ARG A 155 -5.16 -6.05 -2.22
CA ARG A 155 -5.17 -7.13 -3.20
C ARG A 155 -6.26 -6.91 -4.26
N LEU A 156 -7.46 -6.49 -3.86
CA LEU A 156 -8.53 -6.14 -4.81
C LEU A 156 -8.12 -4.97 -5.72
N LEU A 157 -7.36 -4.00 -5.20
CA LEU A 157 -6.76 -2.94 -6.02
C LEU A 157 -5.78 -3.50 -7.05
N THR A 158 -4.95 -4.48 -6.65
CA THR A 158 -4.04 -5.19 -7.58
C THR A 158 -4.83 -6.02 -8.60
N ASP A 159 -5.95 -6.64 -8.20
CA ASP A 159 -6.85 -7.36 -9.12
C ASP A 159 -7.42 -6.41 -10.19
N ALA A 160 -7.82 -5.20 -9.78
CA ALA A 160 -8.33 -4.18 -10.70
C ALA A 160 -7.28 -3.76 -11.73
N LEU A 161 -6.03 -3.53 -11.28
CA LEU A 161 -4.92 -3.23 -12.19
C LEU A 161 -4.65 -4.38 -13.15
N ALA A 162 -4.56 -5.61 -12.66
CA ALA A 162 -4.25 -6.77 -13.49
C ALA A 162 -5.34 -7.12 -14.52
N ALA A 163 -6.59 -6.73 -14.25
CA ALA A 163 -7.73 -6.96 -15.15
C ALA A 163 -7.91 -5.86 -16.21
N ASP A 164 -7.26 -4.71 -16.08
CA ASP A 164 -7.39 -3.61 -17.03
C ASP A 164 -6.52 -3.86 -18.27
N ALA A 165 -7.13 -3.83 -19.46
CA ALA A 165 -6.43 -4.08 -20.72
C ALA A 165 -5.31 -3.06 -21.04
N ARG A 166 -5.29 -1.91 -20.38
CA ARG A 166 -4.23 -0.89 -20.51
C ARG A 166 -3.00 -1.22 -19.66
N VAL A 167 -3.08 -2.24 -18.78
CA VAL A 167 -2.02 -2.67 -17.85
C VAL A 167 -1.31 -3.93 -18.33
N ASP A 168 0.01 -3.94 -18.26
CA ASP A 168 0.81 -5.15 -18.33
C ASP A 168 0.81 -5.85 -16.97
N ALA A 169 0.00 -6.90 -16.85
CA ALA A 169 -0.17 -7.65 -15.60
C ALA A 169 1.13 -8.32 -15.09
N GLU A 170 2.14 -8.49 -15.95
CA GLU A 170 3.45 -9.02 -15.56
C GLU A 170 4.37 -7.95 -14.97
N ARG A 171 4.00 -6.67 -15.05
CA ARG A 171 4.80 -5.52 -14.59
C ARG A 171 4.03 -4.66 -13.60
N ILE A 172 3.56 -5.26 -12.50
CA ILE A 172 2.86 -4.55 -11.42
C ILE A 172 3.80 -4.39 -10.22
N GLY A 173 4.00 -3.14 -9.78
CA GLY A 173 4.67 -2.78 -8.54
C GLY A 173 3.68 -2.27 -7.50
N ILE A 174 4.20 -2.01 -6.30
CA ILE A 174 3.44 -1.38 -5.23
C ILE A 174 4.27 -0.29 -4.56
N ALA A 175 3.64 0.85 -4.26
CA ALA A 175 4.26 1.97 -3.58
C ALA A 175 3.34 2.52 -2.49
N GLY A 176 3.90 3.05 -1.40
CA GLY A 176 3.08 3.66 -0.37
C GLY A 176 3.88 4.42 0.65
N HIS A 177 3.23 5.42 1.28
CA HIS A 177 3.80 6.23 2.34
C HIS A 177 3.03 6.02 3.64
N SER A 178 3.71 5.98 4.79
CA SER A 178 3.08 5.92 6.12
C SER A 178 2.15 4.70 6.25
N LEU A 179 0.84 4.89 6.43
CA LEU A 179 -0.16 3.82 6.36
C LEU A 179 -0.06 3.05 5.04
N GLY A 180 0.02 3.78 3.91
CA GLY A 180 0.21 3.16 2.60
C GLY A 180 1.51 2.38 2.49
N GLY A 181 2.56 2.82 3.18
CA GLY A 181 3.82 2.08 3.31
C GLY A 181 3.64 0.73 4.03
N LYS A 182 2.85 0.70 5.12
CA LYS A 182 2.46 -0.54 5.79
C LYS A 182 1.70 -1.48 4.84
N MET A 183 0.70 -0.94 4.13
CA MET A 183 -0.10 -1.70 3.17
C MET A 183 0.76 -2.21 2.02
N ALA A 184 1.62 -1.37 1.46
CA ALA A 184 2.52 -1.72 0.36
C ALA A 184 3.52 -2.82 0.78
N PHE A 185 4.08 -2.71 1.98
CA PHE A 185 5.01 -3.71 2.51
C PHE A 185 4.34 -5.08 2.66
N TYR A 186 3.22 -5.16 3.37
CA TYR A 186 2.55 -6.45 3.58
C TYR A 186 1.96 -7.04 2.30
N ALA A 187 1.24 -6.26 1.50
CA ALA A 187 0.69 -6.75 0.25
C ALA A 187 1.80 -7.15 -0.73
N GLY A 188 2.85 -6.34 -0.84
CA GLY A 188 4.00 -6.63 -1.68
C GLY A 188 4.75 -7.90 -1.29
N CYS A 189 4.87 -8.21 0.01
CA CYS A 189 5.47 -9.46 0.48
C CYS A 189 4.60 -10.69 0.19
N LEU A 190 3.28 -10.56 0.21
CA LEU A 190 2.34 -11.70 0.19
C LEU A 190 1.63 -11.92 -1.14
N ASP A 191 1.64 -10.94 -2.06
CA ASP A 191 1.05 -11.05 -3.40
C ASP A 191 2.14 -11.32 -4.45
N GLU A 192 2.09 -12.48 -5.09
CA GLU A 192 3.09 -12.94 -6.06
C GLU A 192 3.12 -12.09 -7.34
N ARG A 193 2.05 -11.38 -7.66
CA ARG A 193 1.95 -10.51 -8.85
C ARG A 193 2.78 -9.24 -8.71
N ILE A 194 3.05 -8.82 -7.47
CA ILE A 194 3.87 -7.63 -7.22
C ILE A 194 5.33 -7.94 -7.50
N ARG A 195 5.96 -7.17 -8.39
CA ARG A 195 7.35 -7.35 -8.83
C ARG A 195 8.36 -6.53 -8.06
N VAL A 196 7.95 -5.39 -7.50
CA VAL A 196 8.82 -4.48 -6.74
C VAL A 196 8.01 -3.74 -5.69
N ILE A 197 8.63 -3.46 -4.54
CA ILE A 197 8.00 -2.80 -3.39
C ILE A 197 8.75 -1.51 -3.08
N LEU A 198 8.03 -0.38 -3.02
CA LEU A 198 8.50 0.91 -2.54
C LEU A 198 7.67 1.31 -1.32
N ALA A 199 8.29 1.32 -0.14
CA ALA A 199 7.62 1.76 1.08
C ALA A 199 8.32 2.99 1.65
N SER A 200 7.55 3.96 2.15
CA SER A 200 8.09 5.20 2.68
C SER A 200 7.65 5.41 4.11
N ASP A 201 8.63 5.54 5.00
CA ASP A 201 8.56 5.96 6.40
C ASP A 201 7.37 5.36 7.17
N PHE A 202 7.24 4.04 7.11
CA PHE A 202 6.15 3.28 7.72
C PHE A 202 6.54 2.61 9.03
N GLY A 203 7.82 2.66 9.41
CA GLY A 203 8.39 2.03 10.59
C GLY A 203 8.45 0.52 10.46
N ILE A 204 9.49 -0.01 9.78
CA ILE A 204 9.63 -1.47 9.56
C ILE A 204 9.81 -2.25 10.89
N GLY A 205 10.34 -1.63 11.94
CA GLY A 205 10.46 -2.26 13.27
C GLY A 205 9.18 -2.11 14.09
N TRP A 206 8.87 -3.12 14.91
CA TRP A 206 7.70 -3.09 15.80
C TRP A 206 7.66 -1.89 16.77
N ASP A 207 8.81 -1.32 17.09
CA ASP A 207 8.96 -0.20 18.04
C ASP A 207 9.16 1.17 17.34
N GLN A 208 9.17 1.21 16.02
CA GLN A 208 9.48 2.42 15.27
C GLN A 208 8.26 3.32 14.98
N THR A 209 7.04 2.78 15.13
CA THR A 209 5.79 3.49 14.85
C THR A 209 4.63 2.94 15.68
N ASN A 210 3.42 3.29 15.29
CA ASN A 210 2.18 3.01 16.00
C ASN A 210 1.59 1.59 15.75
N TRP A 211 2.42 0.57 15.60
CA TRP A 211 1.97 -0.81 15.37
C TRP A 211 1.03 -1.36 16.45
N ARG A 212 1.12 -0.83 17.68
CA ARG A 212 0.28 -1.22 18.83
C ARG A 212 -1.09 -0.57 18.81
N ASP A 213 -1.39 0.30 17.87
CA ASP A 213 -2.73 0.85 17.70
C ASP A 213 -3.70 -0.26 17.30
N THR A 214 -4.86 -0.29 17.97
CA THR A 214 -5.82 -1.41 17.88
C THR A 214 -6.39 -1.63 16.49
N TRP A 215 -6.33 -0.63 15.62
CA TRP A 215 -6.80 -0.73 14.24
C TRP A 215 -5.82 -1.43 13.27
N TYR A 216 -4.61 -1.81 13.73
CA TYR A 216 -3.72 -2.68 12.95
C TYR A 216 -3.83 -4.14 13.42
N TRP A 217 -3.26 -4.44 14.57
CA TRP A 217 -3.07 -5.80 15.06
C TRP A 217 -3.97 -6.14 16.25
N ALA A 218 -4.86 -5.24 16.69
CA ALA A 218 -5.49 -5.31 17.99
C ALA A 218 -4.43 -5.39 19.10
N GLU A 219 -4.49 -6.39 19.96
CA GLU A 219 -3.52 -6.59 21.06
C GLU A 219 -2.49 -7.69 20.74
N LYS A 220 -2.34 -8.07 19.44
CA LYS A 220 -1.52 -9.24 19.05
C LYS A 220 -0.02 -8.95 18.91
N VAL A 221 0.44 -7.69 18.92
CA VAL A 221 1.85 -7.36 18.60
C VAL A 221 2.82 -8.08 19.53
N GLU A 222 2.56 -8.12 20.84
CA GLU A 222 3.45 -8.76 21.81
C GLU A 222 3.50 -10.29 21.64
N GLU A 223 2.38 -10.91 21.24
CA GLU A 223 2.32 -12.31 20.88
C GLU A 223 3.17 -12.61 19.64
N LEU A 224 3.07 -11.75 18.61
CA LEU A 224 3.86 -11.89 17.37
C LEU A 224 5.35 -11.79 17.65
N ILE A 225 5.77 -10.82 18.46
CA ILE A 225 7.15 -10.65 18.90
C ILE A 225 7.63 -11.88 19.67
N ALA A 226 6.82 -12.38 20.62
CA ALA A 226 7.15 -13.58 21.41
C ALA A 226 7.29 -14.85 20.55
N ARG A 227 6.58 -14.91 19.42
CA ARG A 227 6.69 -16.00 18.43
C ARG A 227 7.87 -15.82 17.47
N GLY A 228 8.67 -14.77 17.61
CA GLY A 228 9.79 -14.47 16.73
C GLY A 228 9.36 -13.97 15.34
N MET A 229 8.12 -13.52 15.19
CA MET A 229 7.64 -12.94 13.93
C MET A 229 8.10 -11.49 13.82
N ASP A 230 9.03 -11.23 12.93
CA ASP A 230 9.52 -9.88 12.63
C ASP A 230 9.39 -9.55 11.13
N HIS A 231 9.47 -8.26 10.80
CA HIS A 231 9.28 -7.81 9.44
C HIS A 231 10.46 -8.16 8.51
N ALA A 232 11.66 -8.45 9.04
CA ALA A 232 12.74 -9.00 8.25
C ALA A 232 12.39 -10.41 7.76
N GLN A 233 11.77 -11.23 8.62
CA GLN A 233 11.26 -12.55 8.24
C GLN A 233 10.17 -12.44 7.16
N LEU A 234 9.22 -11.50 7.32
CA LEU A 234 8.17 -11.26 6.32
C LEU A 234 8.78 -10.77 5.00
N LEU A 235 9.73 -9.84 5.03
CA LEU A 235 10.43 -9.37 3.83
C LEU A 235 11.14 -10.53 3.12
N GLY A 236 11.71 -11.47 3.86
CA GLY A 236 12.32 -12.68 3.31
C GLY A 236 11.36 -13.56 2.52
N THR A 237 10.04 -13.50 2.79
CA THR A 237 9.04 -14.23 1.97
C THR A 237 8.86 -13.62 0.58
N ALA A 238 9.20 -12.36 0.42
CA ALA A 238 9.13 -11.67 -0.87
C ALA A 238 10.37 -11.91 -1.74
N ALA A 239 11.47 -12.41 -1.17
CA ALA A 239 12.70 -12.60 -1.91
C ALA A 239 12.51 -13.50 -3.16
N PRO A 240 13.05 -13.12 -4.31
CA PRO A 240 14.02 -12.06 -4.54
C PRO A 240 13.42 -10.71 -5.01
N LYS A 241 12.19 -10.37 -4.69
CA LYS A 241 11.58 -9.09 -5.14
C LYS A 241 12.40 -7.90 -4.64
N PRO A 242 12.66 -6.89 -5.49
CA PRO A 242 13.29 -5.66 -5.05
C PRO A 242 12.45 -4.90 -4.02
N PHE A 243 13.09 -4.37 -2.99
CA PHE A 243 12.49 -3.58 -1.93
C PHE A 243 13.29 -2.28 -1.70
N CYS A 244 12.62 -1.15 -1.83
CA CYS A 244 13.17 0.17 -1.50
C CYS A 244 12.41 0.78 -0.32
N LEU A 245 13.16 1.24 0.68
CA LEU A 245 12.64 1.98 1.83
C LEU A 245 13.07 3.45 1.73
N ILE A 246 12.11 4.37 1.65
CA ILE A 246 12.36 5.79 1.87
C ILE A 246 12.24 6.05 3.36
N ALA A 247 13.35 6.33 4.02
CA ALA A 247 13.45 6.50 5.47
C ALA A 247 13.42 7.98 5.86
N GLY A 248 12.68 8.29 6.92
CA GLY A 248 12.48 9.65 7.39
C GLY A 248 12.44 9.77 8.91
N GLN A 249 11.24 9.90 9.48
CA GLN A 249 11.05 10.05 10.92
C GLN A 249 11.07 8.71 11.67
N TYR A 250 10.37 7.71 11.14
CA TYR A 250 10.19 6.42 11.79
C TYR A 250 11.21 5.38 11.34
N ASP A 251 11.55 5.40 10.07
CA ASP A 251 12.57 4.53 9.51
C ASP A 251 13.93 5.24 9.46
N ASN A 252 15.01 4.50 9.76
CA ASN A 252 16.39 5.02 9.86
C ASN A 252 17.41 3.90 9.54
N MET A 253 18.66 4.07 9.94
CA MET A 253 19.70 3.07 9.70
C MET A 253 19.46 1.74 10.41
N ASN A 254 18.73 1.70 11.54
CA ASN A 254 18.31 0.43 12.15
C ASN A 254 17.34 -0.33 11.24
N SER A 255 16.52 0.38 10.47
CA SER A 255 15.66 -0.22 9.43
C SER A 255 16.50 -0.89 8.35
N TRP A 256 17.61 -0.29 7.94
CA TRP A 256 18.57 -0.91 7.01
C TRP A 256 19.17 -2.20 7.57
N GLU A 257 19.60 -2.20 8.82
CA GLU A 257 20.12 -3.38 9.49
C GLU A 257 19.07 -4.52 9.54
N MET A 258 17.80 -4.15 9.76
CA MET A 258 16.69 -5.10 9.73
C MET A 258 16.47 -5.66 8.32
N MET A 259 16.45 -4.82 7.30
CA MET A 259 16.32 -5.25 5.89
C MET A 259 17.44 -6.22 5.49
N CYS A 260 18.68 -5.94 5.90
CA CYS A 260 19.84 -6.79 5.60
C CYS A 260 19.79 -8.18 6.27
N ARG A 261 18.97 -8.36 7.31
CA ARG A 261 18.74 -9.67 7.94
C ARG A 261 17.66 -10.50 7.26
N ALA A 262 16.93 -9.92 6.29
CA ALA A 262 15.85 -10.61 5.60
C ALA A 262 16.38 -11.82 4.80
N PRO A 263 15.87 -13.05 5.05
CA PRO A 263 16.34 -14.23 4.34
C PRO A 263 16.13 -14.11 2.83
N GLY A 264 17.10 -14.60 2.05
CA GLY A 264 17.01 -14.61 0.59
C GLY A 264 17.44 -13.31 -0.11
N TYR A 265 17.86 -12.30 0.66
CA TYR A 265 18.51 -11.11 0.13
C TYR A 265 20.02 -11.14 0.42
N THR A 266 20.77 -10.58 -0.51
CA THR A 266 22.22 -10.37 -0.37
C THR A 266 22.48 -8.86 -0.38
N PRO A 267 22.97 -8.27 0.73
CA PRO A 267 23.31 -6.84 0.72
C PRO A 267 24.27 -6.50 -0.40
N GLY A 268 23.95 -5.46 -1.17
CA GLY A 268 24.75 -4.99 -2.30
C GLY A 268 24.41 -5.58 -3.67
N ASP A 269 23.43 -6.49 -3.78
CA ASP A 269 22.96 -7.01 -5.07
C ASP A 269 21.99 -6.07 -5.81
N GLY A 270 21.70 -4.90 -5.22
CA GLY A 270 20.84 -3.88 -5.80
C GLY A 270 19.33 -4.10 -5.55
N ARG A 271 18.94 -5.20 -4.93
CA ARG A 271 17.53 -5.50 -4.63
C ARG A 271 17.03 -4.84 -3.35
N LEU A 272 17.91 -4.58 -2.39
CA LEU A 272 17.59 -3.78 -1.21
C LEU A 272 18.16 -2.38 -1.38
N LYS A 273 17.32 -1.37 -1.14
CA LYS A 273 17.72 0.04 -1.17
C LYS A 273 17.10 0.77 0.01
N ILE A 274 17.88 1.67 0.63
CA ILE A 274 17.38 2.66 1.58
C ILE A 274 17.71 4.06 1.05
N ILE A 275 16.74 4.97 1.11
CA ILE A 275 16.88 6.39 0.80
C ILE A 275 16.59 7.13 2.10
N ASN A 276 17.63 7.52 2.85
CA ASN A 276 17.46 8.18 4.13
C ASN A 276 17.57 9.70 3.95
N HIS A 277 16.42 10.39 3.99
CA HIS A 277 16.38 11.84 3.81
C HIS A 277 16.46 12.64 5.13
N ALA A 278 16.20 12.00 6.26
CA ALA A 278 16.33 12.57 7.62
C ALA A 278 15.60 13.93 7.85
N THR A 279 14.55 14.24 7.09
CA THR A 279 13.81 15.52 7.15
C THR A 279 12.45 15.42 7.83
N GLY A 280 12.17 14.33 8.56
CA GLY A 280 10.91 14.07 9.21
C GLY A 280 10.05 13.07 8.46
N HIS A 281 8.72 13.07 8.71
CA HIS A 281 7.81 12.06 8.15
C HIS A 281 7.55 12.25 6.65
N THR A 282 7.49 13.49 6.21
CA THR A 282 7.19 13.83 4.80
C THR A 282 8.42 13.64 3.92
N PRO A 283 8.41 12.73 2.92
CA PRO A 283 9.51 12.58 2.00
C PRO A 283 9.62 13.80 1.09
N PRO A 284 10.81 14.39 0.94
CA PRO A 284 11.02 15.47 -0.01
C PRO A 284 10.96 14.97 -1.46
N PRO A 285 10.70 15.87 -2.43
CA PRO A 285 10.52 15.48 -3.84
C PRO A 285 11.68 14.67 -4.42
N GLU A 286 12.92 14.98 -4.03
CA GLU A 286 14.12 14.26 -4.47
C GLU A 286 14.16 12.81 -3.96
N ALA A 287 13.73 12.55 -2.73
CA ALA A 287 13.65 11.19 -2.19
C ALA A 287 12.57 10.37 -2.91
N LEU A 288 11.42 10.99 -3.21
CA LEU A 288 10.38 10.35 -4.03
C LEU A 288 10.89 10.07 -5.45
N ALA A 289 11.56 11.03 -6.09
CA ALA A 289 12.12 10.86 -7.42
C ALA A 289 13.15 9.71 -7.49
N GLU A 290 13.98 9.55 -6.46
CA GLU A 290 14.91 8.43 -6.34
C GLU A 290 14.20 7.10 -6.11
N GLY A 291 13.12 7.09 -5.32
CA GLY A 291 12.25 5.92 -5.14
C GLY A 291 11.55 5.52 -6.45
N TYR A 292 11.06 6.49 -7.23
CA TYR A 292 10.47 6.21 -8.55
C TYR A 292 11.51 5.70 -9.55
N ALA A 293 12.74 6.19 -9.51
CA ALA A 293 13.83 5.65 -10.33
C ALA A 293 14.14 4.18 -9.98
N PHE A 294 13.97 3.79 -8.72
CA PHE A 294 14.06 2.38 -8.32
C PHE A 294 12.92 1.55 -8.91
N LEU A 295 11.67 2.05 -8.93
CA LEU A 295 10.56 1.37 -9.61
C LEU A 295 10.84 1.22 -11.12
N ASP A 296 11.35 2.28 -11.78
CA ASP A 296 11.69 2.26 -13.21
C ASP A 296 12.69 1.14 -13.54
N GLN A 297 13.68 0.92 -12.69
CA GLN A 297 14.70 -0.12 -12.88
C GLN A 297 14.11 -1.54 -12.98
N TRP A 298 12.98 -1.81 -12.33
CA TRP A 298 12.42 -3.14 -12.19
C TRP A 298 11.11 -3.36 -12.97
N LEU A 299 10.48 -2.28 -13.44
CA LEU A 299 9.21 -2.37 -14.15
C LEU A 299 9.29 -1.91 -15.61
N LYS A 300 10.32 -1.16 -15.99
CA LYS A 300 10.56 -0.71 -17.36
C LYS A 300 11.69 -1.48 -18.00
#